data_c195de3b69cc228478bfca67d37c1842
#
_entry.id   c195de3b69cc228478bfca67d37c1842
#
_cell.length_a   1.000
_cell.length_b   1.000
_cell.length_c   1.000
_cell.angle_alpha   90.00
_cell.angle_beta   90.00
_cell.angle_gamma   90.00
#
_symmetry.space_group_name_H-M   'P 1'
#
loop_
_entity.id
_entity.type
_entity.pdbx_description
1 polymer ?
#
loop_
_entity_poly.entity_id
_entity_poly.type
_entity_poly.pdbx_seq_one_letter_code
_entity_poly.pdbx_strand_id
1 'polypeptide(L)'
;MTLYKGGLSRAECSAMRGVAILGIVLHNYSHWLKMAVKENEYTFIQSNADGIWNAITNVSWYLPIHLLSFFGHYGVPVFLFLSAYGLTLKYEAPQESAWEFIRKHFAKLFMMMIYGFALFLMVDRIVDGPHKYHMMDIVGQLGLFNNLLPDPDHVIWPGPYWFFGLMMQLYIVYRLLLYRRHWGITVGLMAVCFLLQCFCDPQGDALNRLRYNFVGGMLPFAMGLLYARYERGLKQWQYALLAVVSLLLIVGWSMEYQAWFWVPAAVCVFAVAMVKITPKRINDILVWVGGISSAMFVCHPITRKIFITISRHGDIYTGLLMYIVA
;
A
#
# COMPACT_ATOMS: atom_id res chain seq x y z
N MET A 1 18.46 -21.99 -9.01
CA MET A 1 18.71 -20.62 -8.54
C MET A 1 18.89 -20.69 -7.02
N THR A 2 20.12 -20.68 -6.54
CA THR A 2 20.46 -20.65 -5.11
C THR A 2 19.93 -19.34 -4.55
N LEU A 3 18.89 -19.41 -3.70
CA LEU A 3 18.47 -18.29 -2.86
C LEU A 3 19.72 -17.79 -2.11
N TYR A 4 20.08 -16.53 -2.32
CA TYR A 4 21.16 -15.90 -1.57
C TYR A 4 20.89 -16.09 -0.07
N LYS A 5 21.93 -16.41 0.70
CA LYS A 5 21.87 -16.73 2.14
C LYS A 5 21.33 -15.59 3.06
N GLY A 6 20.55 -14.67 2.57
CA GLY A 6 20.06 -13.50 3.29
C GLY A 6 18.68 -13.02 2.84
N GLY A 7 18.16 -13.50 1.70
CA GLY A 7 16.87 -13.06 1.14
C GLY A 7 15.66 -13.42 2.00
N LEU A 8 14.50 -12.87 1.62
CA LEU A 8 13.22 -13.21 2.24
C LEU A 8 12.73 -14.58 1.76
N SER A 9 12.39 -15.44 2.70
CA SER A 9 11.68 -16.69 2.42
C SER A 9 10.24 -16.41 1.95
N ARG A 10 9.58 -17.42 1.35
CA ARG A 10 8.16 -17.31 0.98
C ARG A 10 7.26 -17.05 2.19
N ALA A 11 7.57 -17.68 3.32
CA ALA A 11 6.85 -17.47 4.57
C ALA A 11 7.00 -16.02 5.07
N GLU A 12 8.23 -15.49 5.09
CA GLU A 12 8.49 -14.11 5.48
C GLU A 12 7.76 -13.12 4.55
N CYS A 13 7.81 -13.32 3.23
CA CYS A 13 7.04 -12.50 2.30
C CYS A 13 5.52 -12.57 2.57
N SER A 14 5.00 -13.74 2.94
CA SER A 14 3.58 -13.90 3.28
C SER A 14 3.25 -13.22 4.60
N ALA A 15 4.11 -13.33 5.62
CA ALA A 15 3.93 -12.65 6.90
C ALA A 15 3.94 -11.12 6.74
N MET A 16 4.87 -10.58 5.95
CA MET A 16 4.89 -9.14 5.63
C MET A 16 3.59 -8.69 4.95
N ARG A 17 3.04 -9.49 3.99
CA ARG A 17 1.73 -9.20 3.40
C ARG A 17 0.62 -9.24 4.44
N GLY A 18 0.71 -10.16 5.41
CA GLY A 18 -0.27 -10.28 6.49
C GLY A 18 -0.35 -9.01 7.35
N VAL A 19 0.79 -8.49 7.79
CA VAL A 19 0.82 -7.22 8.54
C VAL A 19 0.33 -6.07 7.68
N ALA A 20 0.80 -5.98 6.44
CA ALA A 20 0.46 -4.89 5.53
C ALA A 20 -1.03 -4.83 5.22
N ILE A 21 -1.67 -6.00 4.95
CA ILE A 21 -3.12 -6.02 4.66
C ILE A 21 -3.95 -5.67 5.90
N LEU A 22 -3.56 -6.12 7.09
CA LEU A 22 -4.23 -5.72 8.33
C LEU A 22 -4.15 -4.21 8.52
N GLY A 23 -2.98 -3.60 8.30
CA GLY A 23 -2.84 -2.14 8.34
C GLY A 23 -3.78 -1.44 7.37
N ILE A 24 -3.81 -1.85 6.10
CA ILE A 24 -4.65 -1.25 5.05
C ILE A 24 -6.15 -1.40 5.37
N VAL A 25 -6.57 -2.58 5.77
CA VAL A 25 -7.99 -2.87 6.08
C VAL A 25 -8.46 -2.02 7.26
N LEU A 26 -7.69 -2.00 8.34
CA LEU A 26 -8.01 -1.21 9.54
C LEU A 26 -7.91 0.30 9.30
N HIS A 27 -6.94 0.76 8.50
CA HIS A 27 -6.86 2.13 8.02
C HIS A 27 -8.14 2.54 7.28
N ASN A 28 -8.52 1.76 6.27
CA ASN A 28 -9.69 2.06 5.45
C ASN A 28 -11.01 2.08 6.21
N TYR A 29 -11.10 1.44 7.38
CA TYR A 29 -12.24 1.58 8.27
C TYR A 29 -12.13 2.85 9.11
N SER A 30 -11.00 3.01 9.82
CA SER A 30 -10.79 4.07 10.80
C SER A 30 -10.79 5.46 10.15
N HIS A 31 -10.18 5.61 8.97
CA HIS A 31 -10.13 6.84 8.19
C HIS A 31 -11.53 7.44 7.88
N TRP A 32 -12.56 6.60 7.76
CA TRP A 32 -13.93 7.07 7.49
C TRP A 32 -14.70 7.50 8.73
N LEU A 33 -14.13 7.40 9.92
CA LEU A 33 -14.73 7.90 11.15
C LEU A 33 -14.46 9.40 11.30
N LYS A 34 -15.50 10.17 11.71
CA LYS A 34 -15.44 11.64 11.77
C LYS A 34 -14.37 12.19 12.71
N MET A 35 -14.13 11.48 13.85
CA MET A 35 -13.16 11.93 14.84
C MET A 35 -11.71 11.52 14.49
N ALA A 36 -11.52 10.59 13.55
CA ALA A 36 -10.20 10.06 13.23
C ALA A 36 -9.32 11.14 12.59
N VAL A 37 -8.08 11.24 13.03
CA VAL A 37 -7.07 12.05 12.36
C VAL A 37 -6.87 11.50 10.95
N LYS A 38 -6.86 12.37 9.95
CA LYS A 38 -6.64 11.99 8.55
C LYS A 38 -5.16 11.79 8.28
N GLU A 39 -4.86 10.94 7.33
CA GLU A 39 -3.51 10.65 6.87
C GLU A 39 -3.03 11.65 5.79
N ASN A 40 -1.73 11.61 5.54
CA ASN A 40 -1.07 12.25 4.42
C ASN A 40 -0.63 11.15 3.43
N GLU A 41 -1.52 10.73 2.53
CA GLU A 41 -1.25 9.65 1.56
C GLU A 41 -0.88 10.20 0.18
N TYR A 42 -1.71 11.09 -0.37
CA TYR A 42 -1.54 11.64 -1.72
C TYR A 42 -1.07 13.09 -1.73
N THR A 43 -1.36 13.83 -0.68
CA THR A 43 -0.94 15.21 -0.43
C THR A 43 -0.44 15.32 0.99
N PHE A 44 0.25 16.41 1.32
CA PHE A 44 0.71 16.66 2.68
C PHE A 44 -0.03 17.85 3.29
N ILE A 45 -0.75 17.60 4.36
CA ILE A 45 -1.51 18.59 5.11
C ILE A 45 -0.92 18.65 6.52
N GLN A 46 -0.34 19.80 6.89
CA GLN A 46 0.34 19.95 8.19
C GLN A 46 -0.60 19.68 9.38
N SER A 47 -1.85 20.11 9.29
CA SER A 47 -2.82 19.87 10.37
C SER A 47 -3.12 18.38 10.63
N ASN A 48 -2.94 17.50 9.65
CA ASN A 48 -3.04 16.05 9.85
C ASN A 48 -1.85 15.55 10.69
N ALA A 49 -0.63 16.02 10.37
CA ALA A 49 0.58 15.70 11.15
C ALA A 49 0.48 16.23 12.59
N ASP A 50 0.05 17.47 12.76
CA ASP A 50 -0.17 18.08 14.10
C ASP A 50 -1.25 17.33 14.87
N GLY A 51 -2.29 16.89 14.18
CA GLY A 51 -3.40 16.13 14.76
C GLY A 51 -2.95 14.78 15.33
N ILE A 52 -2.14 14.01 14.59
CA ILE A 52 -1.62 12.74 15.10
C ILE A 52 -0.59 12.95 16.22
N TRP A 53 0.25 13.97 16.12
CA TRP A 53 1.18 14.31 17.19
C TRP A 53 0.44 14.65 18.47
N ASN A 54 -0.60 15.48 18.39
CA ASN A 54 -1.47 15.80 19.52
C ASN A 54 -2.16 14.54 20.08
N ALA A 55 -2.63 13.63 19.25
CA ALA A 55 -3.27 12.39 19.71
C ALA A 55 -2.29 11.45 20.44
N ILE A 56 -1.01 11.43 20.04
CA ILE A 56 0.04 10.64 20.70
C ILE A 56 0.44 11.25 22.04
N THR A 57 0.55 12.57 22.12
CA THR A 57 0.96 13.28 23.35
C THR A 57 -0.17 13.43 24.36
N ASN A 58 -1.43 13.52 23.91
CA ASN A 58 -2.64 13.62 24.72
C ASN A 58 -3.48 12.34 24.57
N VAL A 59 -2.98 11.25 25.15
CA VAL A 59 -3.57 9.91 25.02
C VAL A 59 -5.04 9.90 25.43
N SER A 60 -5.91 9.46 24.51
CA SER A 60 -7.34 9.28 24.74
C SER A 60 -7.78 7.86 24.39
N TRP A 61 -9.02 7.50 24.72
CA TRP A 61 -9.64 6.23 24.30
C TRP A 61 -9.61 6.02 22.78
N TYR A 62 -9.54 7.10 21.99
CA TYR A 62 -9.54 7.05 20.53
C TYR A 62 -8.14 6.92 19.91
N LEU A 63 -7.07 6.88 20.71
CA LEU A 63 -5.71 6.77 20.18
C LEU A 63 -5.53 5.60 19.19
N PRO A 64 -6.04 4.37 19.45
CA PRO A 64 -5.93 3.28 18.47
C PRO A 64 -6.54 3.63 17.12
N ILE A 65 -7.70 4.31 17.10
CA ILE A 65 -8.37 4.75 15.88
C ILE A 65 -7.52 5.79 15.13
N HIS A 66 -6.93 6.75 15.85
CA HIS A 66 -6.05 7.76 15.25
C HIS A 66 -4.80 7.12 14.63
N LEU A 67 -4.16 6.18 15.33
CA LEU A 67 -2.99 5.45 14.84
C LEU A 67 -3.31 4.61 13.60
N LEU A 68 -4.42 3.87 13.62
CA LEU A 68 -4.87 3.07 12.48
C LEU A 68 -5.24 3.94 11.28
N SER A 69 -5.93 5.06 11.52
CA SER A 69 -6.30 6.00 10.47
C SER A 69 -5.09 6.66 9.83
N PHE A 70 -4.10 7.08 10.63
CA PHE A 70 -2.96 7.84 10.11
C PHE A 70 -1.86 6.93 9.53
N PHE A 71 -1.48 5.83 10.21
CA PHE A 71 -0.34 5.01 9.80
C PHE A 71 -0.69 3.75 9.00
N GLY A 72 -1.96 3.32 9.01
CA GLY A 72 -2.31 2.03 8.43
C GLY A 72 -2.15 1.97 6.89
N HIS A 73 -2.24 3.10 6.18
CA HIS A 73 -1.99 3.17 4.72
C HIS A 73 -0.54 2.80 4.36
N TYR A 74 0.40 2.85 5.30
CA TYR A 74 1.79 2.43 5.07
C TYR A 74 1.94 0.91 4.82
N GLY A 75 0.87 0.14 4.86
CA GLY A 75 0.84 -1.20 4.28
C GLY A 75 1.08 -1.22 2.76
N VAL A 76 0.72 -0.15 2.03
CA VAL A 76 0.87 -0.07 0.57
C VAL A 76 2.33 -0.17 0.12
N PRO A 77 3.30 0.61 0.65
CA PRO A 77 4.71 0.47 0.33
C PRO A 77 5.25 -0.95 0.48
N VAL A 78 4.78 -1.71 1.47
CA VAL A 78 5.19 -3.11 1.68
C VAL A 78 4.71 -4.00 0.52
N PHE A 79 3.48 -3.81 0.03
CA PHE A 79 2.98 -4.54 -1.14
C PHE A 79 3.75 -4.20 -2.41
N LEU A 80 4.12 -2.94 -2.62
CA LEU A 80 4.92 -2.51 -3.78
C LEU A 80 6.33 -3.12 -3.73
N PHE A 81 6.98 -3.07 -2.58
CA PHE A 81 8.28 -3.71 -2.34
C PHE A 81 8.23 -5.23 -2.62
N LEU A 82 7.27 -5.94 -2.04
CA LEU A 82 7.12 -7.39 -2.22
C LEU A 82 6.75 -7.77 -3.66
N SER A 83 6.02 -6.91 -4.37
CA SER A 83 5.70 -7.11 -5.78
C SER A 83 6.96 -7.07 -6.64
N ALA A 84 7.79 -6.03 -6.48
CA ALA A 84 9.06 -5.93 -7.19
C ALA A 84 10.05 -7.04 -6.81
N TYR A 85 10.14 -7.37 -5.52
CA TYR A 85 10.94 -8.48 -5.01
C TYR A 85 10.56 -9.79 -5.68
N GLY A 86 9.28 -10.12 -5.69
CA GLY A 86 8.76 -11.35 -6.30
C GLY A 86 8.92 -11.39 -7.82
N LEU A 87 8.73 -10.26 -8.53
CA LEU A 87 8.97 -10.13 -9.96
C LEU A 87 10.43 -10.42 -10.31
N THR A 88 11.36 -9.84 -9.58
CA THR A 88 12.79 -10.01 -9.78
C THR A 88 13.18 -11.48 -9.62
N LEU A 89 12.77 -12.12 -8.53
CA LEU A 89 13.08 -13.52 -8.29
C LEU A 89 12.48 -14.48 -9.32
N LYS A 90 11.29 -14.14 -9.85
CA LYS A 90 10.56 -15.04 -10.75
C LYS A 90 10.94 -14.87 -12.22
N TYR A 91 11.13 -13.63 -12.67
CA TYR A 91 11.17 -13.31 -14.09
C TYR A 91 12.57 -12.93 -14.62
N GLU A 92 13.56 -12.68 -13.78
CA GLU A 92 14.90 -12.32 -14.30
C GLU A 92 15.63 -13.50 -14.97
N ALA A 93 15.28 -14.75 -14.68
CA ALA A 93 15.87 -15.93 -15.33
C ALA A 93 15.15 -16.32 -16.64
N PRO A 94 13.81 -16.45 -16.72
CA PRO A 94 13.09 -16.84 -17.95
C PRO A 94 13.05 -15.69 -18.97
N GLN A 95 13.07 -16.06 -20.27
CA GLN A 95 12.84 -15.12 -21.35
C GLN A 95 11.34 -15.17 -21.75
N GLU A 96 10.53 -14.27 -21.22
CA GLU A 96 9.14 -14.08 -21.62
C GLU A 96 9.04 -12.79 -22.46
N SER A 97 8.20 -12.75 -23.50
CA SER A 97 8.01 -11.53 -24.29
C SER A 97 7.37 -10.42 -23.42
N ALA A 98 7.62 -9.15 -23.78
CA ALA A 98 7.03 -8.03 -23.03
C ALA A 98 5.50 -8.07 -23.09
N TRP A 99 4.94 -8.42 -24.24
CA TRP A 99 3.49 -8.52 -24.46
C TRP A 99 2.86 -9.62 -23.62
N GLU A 100 3.44 -10.82 -23.61
CA GLU A 100 2.94 -11.94 -22.79
C GLU A 100 2.98 -11.60 -21.30
N PHE A 101 4.07 -11.00 -20.82
CA PHE A 101 4.19 -10.55 -19.44
C PHE A 101 3.09 -9.55 -19.08
N ILE A 102 2.89 -8.48 -19.87
CA ILE A 102 1.91 -7.44 -19.64
C ILE A 102 0.48 -8.03 -19.68
N ARG A 103 0.15 -8.81 -20.71
CA ARG A 103 -1.15 -9.46 -20.85
C ARG A 103 -1.50 -10.36 -19.66
N LYS A 104 -0.53 -11.15 -19.21
CA LYS A 104 -0.70 -12.07 -18.09
C LYS A 104 -0.94 -11.34 -16.76
N HIS A 105 -0.20 -10.25 -16.53
CA HIS A 105 -0.36 -9.45 -15.31
C HIS A 105 -1.64 -8.63 -15.34
N PHE A 106 -2.02 -8.09 -16.50
CA PHE A 106 -3.33 -7.45 -16.69
C PHE A 106 -4.47 -8.43 -16.38
N ALA A 107 -4.47 -9.60 -17.00
CA ALA A 107 -5.51 -10.61 -16.77
C ALA A 107 -5.61 -11.00 -15.28
N LYS A 108 -4.46 -11.17 -14.60
CA LYS A 108 -4.44 -11.49 -13.17
C LYS A 108 -5.05 -10.37 -12.31
N LEU A 109 -4.68 -9.12 -12.55
CA LEU A 109 -5.22 -7.97 -11.80
C LEU A 109 -6.71 -7.79 -12.11
N PHE A 110 -7.09 -7.88 -13.38
CA PHE A 110 -8.47 -7.76 -13.83
C PHE A 110 -9.38 -8.82 -13.18
N MET A 111 -8.99 -10.10 -13.22
CA MET A 111 -9.77 -11.17 -12.61
C MET A 111 -9.90 -11.02 -11.10
N MET A 112 -8.88 -10.51 -10.43
CA MET A 112 -8.95 -10.24 -9.00
C MET A 112 -9.88 -9.06 -8.69
N MET A 113 -9.84 -8.02 -9.52
CA MET A 113 -10.63 -6.79 -9.34
C MET A 113 -12.10 -6.96 -9.70
N ILE A 114 -12.41 -7.64 -10.83
CA ILE A 114 -13.75 -7.62 -11.41
C ILE A 114 -14.84 -8.20 -10.48
N TYR A 115 -14.52 -9.27 -9.75
CA TYR A 115 -15.48 -9.87 -8.81
C TYR A 115 -15.79 -8.92 -7.64
N GLY A 116 -14.77 -8.30 -7.07
CA GLY A 116 -14.95 -7.33 -5.99
C GLY A 116 -15.66 -6.07 -6.47
N PHE A 117 -15.32 -5.59 -7.68
CA PHE A 117 -15.97 -4.42 -8.26
C PHE A 117 -17.46 -4.66 -8.51
N ALA A 118 -17.83 -5.80 -9.11
CA ALA A 118 -19.22 -6.15 -9.33
C ALA A 118 -19.99 -6.25 -8.00
N LEU A 119 -19.44 -6.93 -7.00
CA LEU A 119 -20.07 -7.07 -5.68
C LEU A 119 -20.17 -5.70 -4.98
N PHE A 120 -19.13 -4.85 -5.08
CA PHE A 120 -19.18 -3.51 -4.52
C PHE A 120 -20.30 -2.68 -5.13
N LEU A 121 -20.48 -2.68 -6.46
CA LEU A 121 -21.55 -1.95 -7.14
C LEU A 121 -22.94 -2.40 -6.65
N MET A 122 -23.12 -3.70 -6.41
CA MET A 122 -24.40 -4.24 -5.89
C MET A 122 -24.66 -3.73 -4.46
N VAL A 123 -23.66 -3.80 -3.58
CA VAL A 123 -23.79 -3.36 -2.17
C VAL A 123 -23.96 -1.84 -2.08
N ASP A 124 -23.21 -1.09 -2.90
CA ASP A 124 -23.31 0.35 -3.00
C ASP A 124 -24.73 0.81 -3.34
N ARG A 125 -25.33 0.13 -4.31
CA ARG A 125 -26.73 0.36 -4.71
C ARG A 125 -27.73 0.14 -3.59
N ILE A 126 -27.48 -0.85 -2.73
CA ILE A 126 -28.40 -1.25 -1.65
C ILE A 126 -28.27 -0.30 -0.44
N VAL A 127 -27.01 0.06 -0.07
CA VAL A 127 -26.72 0.78 1.17
C VAL A 127 -26.90 2.31 1.00
N ASP A 128 -26.32 2.91 -0.03
CA ASP A 128 -26.28 4.36 -0.22
C ASP A 128 -27.22 4.85 -1.35
N GLY A 129 -27.92 3.91 -2.01
CA GLY A 129 -28.70 4.22 -3.22
C GLY A 129 -27.82 4.37 -4.46
N PRO A 130 -28.37 4.86 -5.59
CA PRO A 130 -27.65 4.88 -6.85
C PRO A 130 -26.52 5.90 -6.84
N HIS A 131 -25.28 5.45 -6.78
CA HIS A 131 -24.14 6.28 -7.12
C HIS A 131 -24.15 6.60 -8.64
N LYS A 132 -23.86 7.85 -9.00
CA LYS A 132 -23.78 8.25 -10.40
C LYS A 132 -22.37 7.97 -10.92
N TYR A 133 -22.16 6.76 -11.45
CA TYR A 133 -20.93 6.43 -12.16
C TYR A 133 -20.94 7.03 -13.56
N HIS A 134 -19.90 7.77 -13.91
CA HIS A 134 -19.69 8.15 -15.30
C HIS A 134 -19.14 6.94 -16.09
N MET A 135 -19.52 6.85 -17.37
CA MET A 135 -19.06 5.75 -18.23
C MET A 135 -17.53 5.62 -18.24
N MET A 136 -16.82 6.76 -18.26
CA MET A 136 -15.36 6.79 -18.32
C MET A 136 -14.71 6.27 -17.04
N ASP A 137 -15.34 6.44 -15.88
CA ASP A 137 -14.85 5.92 -14.60
C ASP A 137 -14.89 4.38 -14.60
N ILE A 138 -15.99 3.82 -15.12
CA ILE A 138 -16.16 2.36 -15.27
C ILE A 138 -15.14 1.81 -16.27
N VAL A 139 -14.98 2.44 -17.43
CA VAL A 139 -14.01 2.03 -18.45
C VAL A 139 -12.59 2.14 -17.91
N GLY A 140 -12.26 3.23 -17.20
CA GLY A 140 -10.97 3.42 -16.57
C GLY A 140 -10.66 2.35 -15.51
N GLN A 141 -11.66 1.98 -14.70
CA GLN A 141 -11.53 0.92 -13.71
C GLN A 141 -11.33 -0.44 -14.37
N LEU A 142 -12.14 -0.80 -15.37
CA LEU A 142 -12.02 -2.06 -16.10
C LEU A 142 -10.72 -2.16 -16.91
N GLY A 143 -10.26 -1.02 -17.46
CA GLY A 143 -8.99 -0.93 -18.17
C GLY A 143 -7.75 -0.83 -17.31
N LEU A 144 -7.91 -0.73 -15.97
CA LEU A 144 -6.83 -0.53 -14.98
C LEU A 144 -6.02 0.75 -15.24
N PHE A 145 -6.68 1.81 -15.69
CA PHE A 145 -6.07 3.12 -15.95
C PHE A 145 -6.84 4.30 -15.31
N ASN A 146 -7.74 4.02 -14.37
CA ASN A 146 -8.51 5.04 -13.63
C ASN A 146 -7.62 6.12 -12.97
N ASN A 147 -6.41 5.75 -12.53
CA ASN A 147 -5.42 6.67 -11.95
C ASN A 147 -4.94 7.77 -12.92
N LEU A 148 -5.11 7.55 -14.24
CA LEU A 148 -4.72 8.52 -15.27
C LEU A 148 -5.83 9.53 -15.58
N LEU A 149 -7.05 9.26 -15.11
CA LEU A 149 -8.18 10.16 -15.29
C LEU A 149 -8.00 11.42 -14.43
N PRO A 150 -8.59 12.55 -14.84
CA PRO A 150 -8.64 13.74 -14.00
C PRO A 150 -9.36 13.44 -12.67
N ASP A 151 -8.88 14.08 -11.58
CA ASP A 151 -9.51 14.02 -10.27
C ASP A 151 -9.66 12.59 -9.71
N PRO A 152 -8.54 11.89 -9.45
CA PRO A 152 -8.58 10.49 -9.00
C PRO A 152 -9.34 10.29 -7.69
N ASP A 153 -9.41 11.28 -6.82
CA ASP A 153 -10.14 11.23 -5.55
C ASP A 153 -11.65 11.02 -5.73
N HIS A 154 -12.21 11.45 -6.84
CA HIS A 154 -13.64 11.38 -7.12
C HIS A 154 -14.02 10.36 -8.20
N VAL A 155 -13.08 9.98 -9.08
CA VAL A 155 -13.37 9.03 -10.18
C VAL A 155 -13.05 7.58 -9.84
N ILE A 156 -12.20 7.33 -8.83
CA ILE A 156 -11.82 5.96 -8.44
C ILE A 156 -12.79 5.44 -7.39
N TRP A 157 -13.56 4.42 -7.75
CA TRP A 157 -14.56 3.85 -6.88
C TRP A 157 -14.63 2.31 -6.98
N PRO A 158 -14.51 1.56 -5.86
CA PRO A 158 -14.16 2.04 -4.51
C PRO A 158 -12.75 2.59 -4.42
N GLY A 159 -12.53 3.60 -3.55
CA GLY A 159 -11.25 4.30 -3.42
C GLY A 159 -10.01 3.40 -3.43
N PRO A 160 -9.91 2.35 -2.59
CA PRO A 160 -8.73 1.47 -2.55
C PRO A 160 -8.37 0.81 -3.89
N TYR A 161 -9.25 0.81 -4.88
CA TYR A 161 -9.00 0.16 -6.17
C TYR A 161 -8.06 0.96 -7.10
N TRP A 162 -7.64 2.16 -6.69
CA TRP A 162 -6.52 2.86 -7.34
C TRP A 162 -5.25 2.00 -7.41
N PHE A 163 -5.07 1.11 -6.45
CA PHE A 163 -3.91 0.21 -6.38
C PHE A 163 -3.81 -0.72 -7.60
N PHE A 164 -4.91 -1.11 -8.22
CA PHE A 164 -4.87 -1.96 -9.42
C PHE A 164 -4.27 -1.23 -10.62
N GLY A 165 -4.64 0.03 -10.84
CA GLY A 165 -4.07 0.88 -11.87
C GLY A 165 -2.58 1.16 -11.62
N LEU A 166 -2.22 1.51 -10.39
CA LEU A 166 -0.82 1.68 -9.97
C LEU A 166 0.02 0.42 -10.24
N MET A 167 -0.47 -0.75 -9.85
CA MET A 167 0.24 -2.02 -10.07
C MET A 167 0.42 -2.33 -11.55
N MET A 168 -0.57 -2.03 -12.39
CA MET A 168 -0.45 -2.23 -13.83
C MET A 168 0.64 -1.34 -14.43
N GLN A 169 0.68 -0.06 -14.04
CA GLN A 169 1.72 0.88 -14.46
C GLN A 169 3.12 0.39 -14.04
N LEU A 170 3.29 -0.04 -12.79
CA LEU A 170 4.56 -0.55 -12.28
C LEU A 170 5.00 -1.85 -12.98
N TYR A 171 4.08 -2.72 -13.37
CA TYR A 171 4.42 -3.91 -14.17
C TYR A 171 4.90 -3.53 -15.57
N ILE A 172 4.29 -2.53 -16.20
CA ILE A 172 4.74 -1.99 -17.49
C ILE A 172 6.13 -1.37 -17.35
N VAL A 173 6.33 -0.49 -16.36
CA VAL A 173 7.62 0.15 -16.07
C VAL A 173 8.70 -0.90 -15.78
N TYR A 174 8.41 -1.89 -14.93
CA TYR A 174 9.33 -2.99 -14.67
C TYR A 174 9.75 -3.68 -15.96
N ARG A 175 8.79 -4.08 -16.78
CA ARG A 175 9.07 -4.89 -17.96
C ARG A 175 9.80 -4.13 -19.06
N LEU A 176 9.48 -2.86 -19.26
CA LEU A 176 10.06 -2.04 -20.34
C LEU A 176 11.36 -1.34 -19.94
N LEU A 177 11.47 -0.87 -18.70
CA LEU A 177 12.58 -0.02 -18.28
C LEU A 177 13.56 -0.67 -17.30
N LEU A 178 13.08 -1.57 -16.40
CA LEU A 178 13.90 -2.08 -15.28
C LEU A 178 14.31 -3.56 -15.43
N TYR A 179 13.62 -4.30 -16.27
CA TYR A 179 13.87 -5.73 -16.46
C TYR A 179 15.29 -5.99 -16.97
N ARG A 180 16.07 -6.75 -16.18
CA ARG A 180 17.48 -7.10 -16.47
C ARG A 180 18.41 -5.89 -16.73
N ARG A 181 18.01 -4.70 -16.35
CA ARG A 181 18.83 -3.50 -16.52
C ARG A 181 19.79 -3.33 -15.35
N HIS A 182 20.86 -2.58 -15.61
CA HIS A 182 21.82 -2.17 -14.60
C HIS A 182 21.13 -1.43 -13.45
N TRP A 183 21.61 -1.62 -12.22
CA TRP A 183 21.04 -0.99 -11.04
C TRP A 183 20.93 0.53 -11.13
N GLY A 184 21.90 1.17 -11.83
CA GLY A 184 21.90 2.61 -12.03
C GLY A 184 20.65 3.14 -12.74
N ILE A 185 20.03 2.37 -13.66
CA ILE A 185 18.75 2.74 -14.29
C ILE A 185 17.62 2.72 -13.27
N THR A 186 17.60 1.73 -12.38
CA THR A 186 16.60 1.66 -11.30
C THR A 186 16.74 2.84 -10.34
N VAL A 187 17.98 3.15 -9.91
CA VAL A 187 18.27 4.29 -9.03
C VAL A 187 17.98 5.61 -9.73
N GLY A 188 18.36 5.76 -11.00
CA GLY A 188 18.07 6.95 -11.79
C GLY A 188 16.59 7.23 -11.94
N LEU A 189 15.81 6.20 -12.31
CA LEU A 189 14.34 6.34 -12.41
C LEU A 189 13.70 6.66 -11.05
N MET A 190 14.15 6.00 -9.98
CA MET A 190 13.72 6.28 -8.61
C MET A 190 14.00 7.74 -8.23
N ALA A 191 15.21 8.24 -8.51
CA ALA A 191 15.59 9.61 -8.22
C ALA A 191 14.76 10.62 -9.01
N VAL A 192 14.52 10.38 -10.31
CA VAL A 192 13.66 11.25 -11.13
C VAL A 192 12.24 11.29 -10.56
N CYS A 193 11.63 10.13 -10.25
CA CYS A 193 10.30 10.07 -9.68
C CYS A 193 10.23 10.77 -8.31
N PHE A 194 11.28 10.66 -7.50
CA PHE A 194 11.37 11.34 -6.20
C PHE A 194 11.44 12.87 -6.38
N LEU A 195 12.36 13.35 -7.23
CA LEU A 195 12.54 14.77 -7.48
C LEU A 195 11.28 15.42 -8.06
N LEU A 196 10.59 14.76 -8.98
CA LEU A 196 9.32 15.27 -9.53
C LEU A 196 8.30 15.58 -8.44
N GLN A 197 8.22 14.76 -7.38
CA GLN A 197 7.32 15.00 -6.26
C GLN A 197 7.79 16.15 -5.36
N CYS A 198 9.11 16.27 -5.12
CA CYS A 198 9.67 17.32 -4.27
C CYS A 198 9.45 18.74 -4.80
N PHE A 199 9.25 18.91 -6.10
CA PHE A 199 8.98 20.21 -6.72
C PHE A 199 7.50 20.59 -6.79
N CYS A 200 6.60 19.72 -6.29
CA CYS A 200 5.17 19.99 -6.27
C CYS A 200 4.75 20.76 -5.02
N ASP A 201 3.64 21.49 -5.13
CA ASP A 201 2.95 22.04 -3.97
C ASP A 201 2.47 20.89 -3.05
N PRO A 202 2.69 20.96 -1.72
CA PRO A 202 2.29 19.95 -0.75
C PRO A 202 0.83 19.53 -0.83
N GLN A 203 -0.07 20.46 -1.14
CA GLN A 203 -1.51 20.24 -1.23
C GLN A 203 -2.05 20.34 -2.67
N GLY A 204 -1.14 20.44 -3.66
CA GLY A 204 -1.50 20.67 -5.06
C GLY A 204 -1.93 19.39 -5.78
N ASP A 205 -2.80 19.58 -6.79
CA ASP A 205 -3.29 18.50 -7.68
C ASP A 205 -2.16 17.75 -8.39
N ALA A 206 -1.05 18.42 -8.68
CA ALA A 206 0.09 17.78 -9.33
C ALA A 206 0.72 16.70 -8.44
N LEU A 207 0.93 16.98 -7.16
CA LEU A 207 1.44 16.01 -6.20
C LEU A 207 0.44 14.86 -6.02
N ASN A 208 -0.83 15.17 -5.82
CA ASN A 208 -1.90 14.20 -5.70
C ASN A 208 -1.87 13.21 -6.88
N ARG A 209 -1.89 13.70 -8.12
CA ARG A 209 -1.86 12.87 -9.34
C ARG A 209 -0.58 12.04 -9.47
N LEU A 210 0.59 12.58 -9.12
CA LEU A 210 1.84 11.83 -9.13
C LEU A 210 1.81 10.68 -8.11
N ARG A 211 1.23 10.92 -6.93
CA ARG A 211 1.12 9.93 -5.85
C ARG A 211 0.16 8.80 -6.16
N TYR A 212 -0.94 9.06 -6.87
CA TYR A 212 -1.84 8.00 -7.36
C TYR A 212 -1.21 7.11 -8.44
N ASN A 213 -0.13 7.54 -9.07
CA ASN A 213 0.51 6.87 -10.20
C ASN A 213 1.88 6.28 -9.83
N PHE A 214 2.51 5.59 -10.80
CA PHE A 214 3.77 4.88 -10.59
C PHE A 214 4.90 5.77 -10.02
N VAL A 215 4.83 7.07 -10.23
CA VAL A 215 5.81 8.03 -9.70
C VAL A 215 5.83 7.98 -8.17
N GLY A 216 4.66 8.00 -7.52
CA GLY A 216 4.55 7.89 -6.06
C GLY A 216 4.94 6.51 -5.52
N GLY A 217 4.68 5.44 -6.30
CA GLY A 217 4.99 4.06 -5.94
C GLY A 217 6.43 3.62 -6.25
N MET A 218 7.21 4.43 -6.98
CA MET A 218 8.52 3.99 -7.50
C MET A 218 9.55 3.72 -6.41
N LEU A 219 9.62 4.51 -5.35
CA LEU A 219 10.61 4.35 -4.29
C LEU A 219 10.52 2.96 -3.62
N PRO A 220 9.41 2.55 -3.02
CA PRO A 220 9.30 1.23 -2.40
C PRO A 220 9.43 0.09 -3.44
N PHE A 221 8.94 0.27 -4.66
CA PHE A 221 9.05 -0.72 -5.72
C PHE A 221 10.52 -0.93 -6.14
N ALA A 222 11.27 0.14 -6.38
CA ALA A 222 12.69 0.07 -6.71
C ALA A 222 13.52 -0.56 -5.59
N MET A 223 13.21 -0.25 -4.32
CA MET A 223 13.84 -0.89 -3.16
C MET A 223 13.64 -2.40 -3.17
N GLY A 224 12.43 -2.88 -3.47
CA GLY A 224 12.14 -4.32 -3.56
C GLY A 224 12.96 -5.02 -4.65
N LEU A 225 13.13 -4.36 -5.81
CA LEU A 225 13.95 -4.87 -6.93
C LEU A 225 15.43 -4.92 -6.55
N LEU A 226 15.95 -3.85 -5.96
CA LEU A 226 17.35 -3.78 -5.53
C LEU A 226 17.64 -4.75 -4.39
N TYR A 227 16.72 -4.88 -3.44
CA TYR A 227 16.84 -5.83 -2.35
C TYR A 227 16.92 -7.28 -2.89
N ALA A 228 16.08 -7.65 -3.85
CA ALA A 228 16.13 -8.98 -4.46
C ALA A 228 17.47 -9.30 -5.15
N ARG A 229 18.14 -8.29 -5.67
CA ARG A 229 19.40 -8.45 -6.42
C ARG A 229 20.65 -8.40 -5.53
N TYR A 230 20.64 -7.63 -4.47
CA TYR A 230 21.88 -7.22 -3.77
C TYR A 230 21.86 -7.46 -2.26
N GLU A 231 20.75 -7.94 -1.70
CA GLU A 231 20.64 -8.15 -0.25
C GLU A 231 21.68 -9.15 0.25
N ARG A 232 22.30 -8.80 1.38
CA ARG A 232 23.19 -9.64 2.16
C ARG A 232 22.64 -9.74 3.57
N GLY A 233 22.33 -10.94 4.06
CA GLY A 233 21.78 -11.14 5.40
C GLY A 233 22.53 -10.39 6.50
N LEU A 234 21.78 -9.86 7.46
CA LEU A 234 22.29 -9.16 8.64
C LEU A 234 22.23 -10.06 9.88
N LYS A 235 22.91 -9.66 10.95
CA LYS A 235 22.81 -10.31 12.26
C LYS A 235 21.48 -9.92 12.94
N GLN A 236 20.97 -10.77 13.82
CA GLN A 236 19.69 -10.57 14.51
C GLN A 236 19.58 -9.19 15.21
N TRP A 237 20.64 -8.78 15.91
CA TRP A 237 20.66 -7.49 16.61
C TRP A 237 20.61 -6.28 15.65
N GLN A 238 21.18 -6.44 14.42
CA GLN A 238 21.12 -5.37 13.41
C GLN A 238 19.69 -5.19 12.88
N TYR A 239 18.96 -6.31 12.68
CA TYR A 239 17.53 -6.21 12.35
C TYR A 239 16.73 -5.57 13.48
N ALA A 240 17.02 -5.89 14.76
CA ALA A 240 16.36 -5.26 15.89
C ALA A 240 16.63 -3.73 15.93
N LEU A 241 17.89 -3.33 15.71
CA LEU A 241 18.25 -1.92 15.63
C LEU A 241 17.54 -1.22 14.45
N LEU A 242 17.56 -1.85 13.26
CA LEU A 242 16.86 -1.31 12.09
C LEU A 242 15.36 -1.17 12.33
N ALA A 243 14.72 -2.11 13.03
CA ALA A 243 13.30 -2.02 13.36
C ALA A 243 13.01 -0.80 14.26
N VAL A 244 13.82 -0.57 15.30
CA VAL A 244 13.65 0.57 16.20
C VAL A 244 13.91 1.88 15.44
N VAL A 245 15.03 1.99 14.76
CA VAL A 245 15.39 3.22 14.02
C VAL A 245 14.35 3.54 12.94
N SER A 246 13.96 2.56 12.14
CA SER A 246 12.97 2.80 11.07
C SER A 246 11.59 3.15 11.64
N LEU A 247 11.18 2.60 12.79
CA LEU A 247 9.94 3.00 13.45
C LEU A 247 9.98 4.48 13.89
N LEU A 248 11.10 4.91 14.50
CA LEU A 248 11.28 6.32 14.86
C LEU A 248 11.27 7.24 13.64
N LEU A 249 11.91 6.80 12.54
CA LEU A 249 11.91 7.53 11.29
C LEU A 249 10.52 7.60 10.65
N ILE A 250 9.73 6.51 10.69
CA ILE A 250 8.34 6.52 10.20
C ILE A 250 7.54 7.59 10.94
N VAL A 251 7.60 7.61 12.27
CA VAL A 251 6.87 8.60 13.06
C VAL A 251 7.40 10.00 12.81
N GLY A 252 8.71 10.24 12.92
CA GLY A 252 9.29 11.57 12.77
C GLY A 252 9.15 12.14 11.36
N TRP A 253 9.42 11.35 10.33
CA TRP A 253 9.32 11.80 8.94
C TRP A 253 7.89 12.03 8.48
N SER A 254 6.91 11.37 9.10
CA SER A 254 5.49 11.64 8.82
C SER A 254 5.02 13.01 9.30
N MET A 255 5.80 13.70 10.15
CA MET A 255 5.44 15.02 10.69
C MET A 255 5.93 16.18 9.84
N GLU A 256 6.87 15.95 8.92
CA GLU A 256 7.57 16.99 8.17
C GLU A 256 7.49 16.74 6.66
N TYR A 257 7.01 17.71 5.89
CA TYR A 257 6.78 17.57 4.44
C TYR A 257 8.00 17.06 3.67
N GLN A 258 9.18 17.64 3.90
CA GLN A 258 10.39 17.28 3.15
C GLN A 258 10.86 15.85 3.49
N ALA A 259 10.64 15.40 4.72
CA ALA A 259 11.01 14.07 5.17
C ALA A 259 9.95 13.01 4.80
N TRP A 260 8.69 13.41 4.66
CA TRP A 260 7.56 12.52 4.37
C TRP A 260 7.75 11.66 3.12
N PHE A 261 8.42 12.16 2.10
CA PHE A 261 8.72 11.39 0.88
C PHE A 261 9.58 10.15 1.15
N TRP A 262 10.35 10.13 2.25
CA TRP A 262 11.21 9.00 2.64
C TRP A 262 10.50 7.96 3.50
N VAL A 263 9.32 8.26 4.02
CA VAL A 263 8.58 7.34 4.89
C VAL A 263 8.35 5.97 4.23
N PRO A 264 7.99 5.85 2.93
CA PRO A 264 7.86 4.55 2.27
C PRO A 264 9.14 3.71 2.32
N ALA A 265 10.32 4.34 2.29
CA ALA A 265 11.60 3.63 2.43
C ALA A 265 11.79 3.10 3.87
N ALA A 266 11.54 3.93 4.88
CA ALA A 266 11.60 3.51 6.28
C ALA A 266 10.61 2.37 6.58
N VAL A 267 9.41 2.42 6.01
CA VAL A 267 8.40 1.35 6.11
C VAL A 267 8.90 0.03 5.52
N CYS A 268 9.53 0.06 4.36
CA CYS A 268 10.10 -1.15 3.76
C CYS A 268 11.21 -1.76 4.63
N VAL A 269 12.11 -0.92 5.16
CA VAL A 269 13.17 -1.35 6.09
C VAL A 269 12.56 -1.93 7.37
N PHE A 270 11.59 -1.25 7.95
CA PHE A 270 10.86 -1.70 9.14
C PHE A 270 10.21 -3.07 8.92
N ALA A 271 9.48 -3.25 7.82
CA ALA A 271 8.79 -4.50 7.51
C ALA A 271 9.75 -5.68 7.34
N VAL A 272 10.89 -5.47 6.64
CA VAL A 272 11.93 -6.48 6.50
C VAL A 272 12.58 -6.79 7.86
N ALA A 273 12.91 -5.78 8.62
CA ALA A 273 13.54 -5.96 9.93
C ALA A 273 12.60 -6.71 10.90
N MET A 274 11.34 -6.32 10.96
CA MET A 274 10.33 -6.93 11.82
C MET A 274 10.12 -8.41 11.52
N VAL A 275 9.96 -8.79 10.25
CA VAL A 275 9.72 -10.20 9.92
C VAL A 275 10.91 -11.11 10.28
N LYS A 276 12.14 -10.55 10.28
CA LYS A 276 13.36 -11.27 10.65
C LYS A 276 13.50 -11.49 12.16
N ILE A 277 12.91 -10.63 13.00
CA ILE A 277 13.00 -10.74 14.46
C ILE A 277 11.72 -11.29 15.12
N THR A 278 10.61 -11.31 14.39
CA THR A 278 9.32 -11.78 14.91
C THR A 278 9.36 -13.28 15.23
N PRO A 279 8.91 -13.72 16.41
CA PRO A 279 8.85 -15.12 16.78
C PRO A 279 8.03 -15.95 15.79
N LYS A 280 8.47 -17.20 15.55
CA LYS A 280 7.87 -18.10 14.55
C LYS A 280 6.34 -18.22 14.71
N ARG A 281 5.82 -18.36 15.95
CA ARG A 281 4.38 -18.52 16.21
C ARG A 281 3.56 -17.33 15.68
N ILE A 282 4.06 -16.11 15.85
CA ILE A 282 3.41 -14.90 15.35
C ILE A 282 3.52 -14.86 13.82
N ASN A 283 4.70 -15.18 13.28
CA ASN A 283 4.87 -15.26 11.84
C ASN A 283 3.94 -16.29 11.19
N ASP A 284 3.69 -17.45 11.81
CA ASP A 284 2.79 -18.46 11.28
C ASP A 284 1.34 -17.93 11.15
N ILE A 285 0.87 -17.14 12.11
CA ILE A 285 -0.44 -16.46 12.05
C ILE A 285 -0.43 -15.43 10.90
N LEU A 286 0.61 -14.61 10.82
CA LEU A 286 0.73 -13.60 9.77
C LEU A 286 0.88 -14.21 8.37
N VAL A 287 1.49 -15.38 8.25
CA VAL A 287 1.56 -16.16 6.99
C VAL A 287 0.16 -16.57 6.54
N TRP A 288 -0.68 -17.03 7.46
CA TRP A 288 -2.07 -17.37 7.14
C TRP A 288 -2.85 -16.14 6.65
N VAL A 289 -2.80 -15.01 7.37
CA VAL A 289 -3.41 -13.74 6.94
C VAL A 289 -2.88 -13.29 5.59
N GLY A 290 -1.56 -13.37 5.38
CA GLY A 290 -0.92 -13.03 4.11
C GLY A 290 -1.38 -13.91 2.94
N GLY A 291 -1.74 -15.18 3.21
CA GLY A 291 -2.31 -16.10 2.22
C GLY A 291 -3.66 -15.64 1.65
N ILE A 292 -4.48 -14.98 2.47
CA ILE A 292 -5.80 -14.45 2.08
C ILE A 292 -5.79 -12.95 1.78
N SER A 293 -4.62 -12.30 1.80
CA SER A 293 -4.49 -10.84 1.67
C SER A 293 -5.15 -10.25 0.42
N SER A 294 -5.13 -10.98 -0.70
CA SER A 294 -5.77 -10.53 -1.94
C SER A 294 -7.30 -10.49 -1.81
N ALA A 295 -7.89 -11.48 -1.16
CA ALA A 295 -9.34 -11.50 -0.90
C ALA A 295 -9.72 -10.37 0.07
N MET A 296 -8.97 -10.21 1.15
CA MET A 296 -9.16 -9.10 2.10
C MET A 296 -9.10 -7.75 1.39
N PHE A 297 -8.09 -7.56 0.51
CA PHE A 297 -7.94 -6.30 -0.25
C PHE A 297 -9.15 -6.02 -1.14
N VAL A 298 -9.71 -7.04 -1.78
CA VAL A 298 -10.86 -6.88 -2.67
C VAL A 298 -12.17 -6.68 -1.88
N CYS A 299 -12.34 -7.38 -0.76
CA CYS A 299 -13.60 -7.38 -0.02
C CYS A 299 -13.74 -6.24 1.00
N HIS A 300 -12.63 -5.71 1.55
CA HIS A 300 -12.70 -4.76 2.66
C HIS A 300 -13.51 -3.47 2.37
N PRO A 301 -13.58 -2.89 1.15
CA PRO A 301 -14.43 -1.74 0.93
C PRO A 301 -15.92 -2.07 1.04
N ILE A 302 -16.27 -3.32 0.73
CA ILE A 302 -17.64 -3.83 0.79
C ILE A 302 -18.06 -4.01 2.25
N THR A 303 -17.28 -4.77 3.02
CA THR A 303 -17.52 -5.01 4.45
C THR A 303 -17.50 -3.69 5.24
N ARG A 304 -16.56 -2.78 4.93
CA ARG A 304 -16.54 -1.43 5.50
C ARG A 304 -17.89 -0.73 5.27
N LYS A 305 -18.40 -0.73 4.06
CA LYS A 305 -19.65 -0.04 3.71
C LYS A 305 -20.85 -0.56 4.52
N ILE A 306 -20.87 -1.85 4.82
CA ILE A 306 -21.91 -2.47 5.63
C ILE A 306 -21.78 -2.08 7.12
N PHE A 307 -20.57 -2.17 7.68
CA PHE A 307 -20.37 -2.06 9.13
C PHE A 307 -20.04 -0.66 9.65
N ILE A 308 -19.61 0.26 8.79
CA ILE A 308 -19.19 1.62 9.22
C ILE A 308 -20.34 2.40 9.87
N THR A 309 -21.57 2.14 9.49
CA THR A 309 -22.78 2.79 10.03
C THR A 309 -22.93 2.52 11.52
N ILE A 310 -22.55 1.32 12.00
CA ILE A 310 -22.58 0.95 13.41
C ILE A 310 -21.65 1.86 14.21
N SER A 311 -20.41 2.07 13.74
CA SER A 311 -19.45 2.97 14.41
C SER A 311 -19.80 4.46 14.29
N ARG A 312 -20.55 4.85 13.27
CA ARG A 312 -20.96 6.26 13.07
C ARG A 312 -22.15 6.69 13.92
N HIS A 313 -23.02 5.75 14.28
CA HIS A 313 -24.26 6.01 15.02
C HIS A 313 -24.33 5.31 16.39
N GLY A 314 -23.37 4.42 16.68
CA GLY A 314 -23.28 3.67 17.92
C GLY A 314 -21.86 3.63 18.50
N ASP A 315 -21.49 2.48 19.08
CA ASP A 315 -20.15 2.30 19.63
C ASP A 315 -19.13 2.00 18.54
N ILE A 316 -18.03 2.78 18.54
CA ILE A 316 -16.98 2.74 17.52
C ILE A 316 -16.29 1.38 17.48
N TYR A 317 -15.95 0.85 18.66
CA TYR A 317 -15.20 -0.39 18.75
C TYR A 317 -16.06 -1.62 18.46
N THR A 318 -17.34 -1.56 18.75
CA THR A 318 -18.30 -2.62 18.33
C THR A 318 -18.36 -2.72 16.80
N GLY A 319 -18.51 -1.59 16.11
CA GLY A 319 -18.51 -1.60 14.64
C GLY A 319 -17.18 -2.05 14.03
N LEU A 320 -16.05 -1.61 14.61
CA LEU A 320 -14.72 -2.05 14.19
C LEU A 320 -14.52 -3.56 14.42
N LEU A 321 -14.94 -4.09 15.55
CA LEU A 321 -14.85 -5.51 15.85
C LEU A 321 -15.69 -6.35 14.86
N MET A 322 -16.92 -5.94 14.60
CA MET A 322 -17.77 -6.60 13.60
C MET A 322 -17.14 -6.60 12.22
N TYR A 323 -16.52 -5.48 11.83
CA TYR A 323 -15.80 -5.38 10.57
C TYR A 323 -14.57 -6.31 10.49
N ILE A 324 -13.82 -6.48 11.59
CA ILE A 324 -12.66 -7.37 11.64
C ILE A 324 -13.08 -8.85 11.54
N VAL A 325 -14.21 -9.20 12.14
CA VAL A 325 -14.70 -10.58 12.16
C VAL A 325 -15.36 -10.97 10.82
N ALA A 326 -15.94 -10.01 10.10
CA ALA A 326 -16.61 -10.22 8.81
C ALA A 326 -15.63 -10.32 7.64
#